data_f1c930a129788e6b9b9018b463cd8acd
#
_entry.id   f1c930a129788e6b9b9018b463cd8acd
#
_cell.length_a   1.000
_cell.length_b   1.000
_cell.length_c   1.000
_cell.angle_alpha   90.00
_cell.angle_beta   90.00
_cell.angle_gamma   90.00
#
_symmetry.space_group_name_H-M   'P 1'
#
loop_
_entity.id
_entity.type
_entity.pdbx_description
1 polymer ?
#
loop_
_entity_poly.entity_id
_entity_poly.type
_entity_poly.pdbx_seq_one_letter_code
_entity_poly.pdbx_strand_id
1 'polypeptide(L)'
;MSPIIRPVSKRRFSVALAVVPVLLVIACTHDQPKAEVPTVVTVAAPAPRPVAVTPAPDTSFKVSEAVRVKCSLPDTPTDSPQFDFDQTDLRPRGMGILDAIASCLLTGSMKGEGLIVTGHTDPRGSDSYNEDLGLRRANTARDYLVSKGIATADITVTSRGKLDATGDEAAGWQLDRRVAIDERSAIAAN
;
A
#
# COMPACT_ATOMS: atom_id res chain seq x y z
N MET A 1 36.44 -42.54 -3.58
CA MET A 1 35.28 -42.07 -4.39
C MET A 1 35.44 -40.58 -4.63
N SER A 2 35.95 -40.21 -5.81
CA SER A 2 36.25 -38.82 -6.15
C SER A 2 35.08 -38.19 -6.89
N PRO A 3 34.74 -36.91 -6.63
CA PRO A 3 33.67 -36.21 -7.33
C PRO A 3 34.16 -35.70 -8.70
N ILE A 4 33.34 -35.99 -9.72
CA ILE A 4 33.55 -35.60 -11.10
C ILE A 4 33.12 -34.13 -11.27
N ILE A 5 34.06 -33.22 -11.57
CA ILE A 5 33.82 -31.83 -11.93
C ILE A 5 33.54 -31.75 -13.42
N ARG A 6 32.37 -31.24 -13.80
CA ARG A 6 31.98 -30.97 -15.20
C ARG A 6 32.41 -29.55 -15.61
N PRO A 7 32.99 -29.33 -16.78
CA PRO A 7 33.40 -27.99 -17.22
C PRO A 7 32.25 -27.14 -17.75
N VAL A 8 32.25 -25.85 -17.38
CA VAL A 8 31.33 -24.82 -17.83
C VAL A 8 31.70 -24.39 -19.25
N SER A 9 30.76 -24.54 -20.19
CA SER A 9 30.88 -24.12 -21.60
C SER A 9 30.77 -22.60 -21.72
N LYS A 10 31.84 -21.95 -22.20
CA LYS A 10 31.88 -20.53 -22.56
C LYS A 10 31.19 -20.33 -23.93
N ARG A 11 29.99 -19.76 -23.94
CA ARG A 11 29.35 -19.29 -25.17
C ARG A 11 30.01 -17.99 -25.61
N ARG A 12 30.62 -18.00 -26.79
CA ARG A 12 31.16 -16.81 -27.47
C ARG A 12 29.98 -16.06 -28.12
N PHE A 13 29.78 -14.82 -27.73
CA PHE A 13 28.91 -13.89 -28.44
C PHE A 13 29.66 -13.28 -29.62
N SER A 14 29.25 -13.59 -30.85
CA SER A 14 29.70 -12.91 -32.05
C SER A 14 28.94 -11.58 -32.20
N VAL A 15 29.70 -10.49 -32.20
CA VAL A 15 29.18 -9.15 -32.53
C VAL A 15 29.19 -9.02 -34.04
N ALA A 16 28.01 -8.98 -34.66
CA ALA A 16 27.83 -8.66 -36.06
C ALA A 16 27.77 -7.13 -36.23
N LEU A 17 28.77 -6.59 -36.95
CA LEU A 17 28.87 -5.19 -37.31
C LEU A 17 27.95 -4.92 -38.49
N ALA A 18 26.82 -4.24 -38.29
CA ALA A 18 25.92 -3.81 -39.36
C ALA A 18 26.33 -2.42 -39.86
N VAL A 19 26.72 -2.39 -41.14
CA VAL A 19 27.01 -1.16 -41.90
C VAL A 19 25.69 -0.54 -42.32
N VAL A 20 25.43 0.70 -41.87
CA VAL A 20 24.25 1.48 -42.27
C VAL A 20 24.62 2.39 -43.44
N PRO A 21 23.91 2.34 -44.59
CA PRO A 21 24.14 3.28 -45.69
C PRO A 21 23.55 4.66 -45.38
N VAL A 22 24.37 5.69 -45.62
CA VAL A 22 23.97 7.10 -45.52
C VAL A 22 23.04 7.42 -46.71
N LEU A 23 21.78 7.70 -46.42
CA LEU A 23 20.82 8.25 -47.38
C LEU A 23 20.88 9.78 -47.36
N LEU A 24 21.26 10.34 -48.48
CA LEU A 24 21.33 11.78 -48.78
C LEU A 24 19.89 12.31 -48.86
N VAL A 25 19.46 13.14 -47.88
CA VAL A 25 18.16 13.80 -47.92
C VAL A 25 18.34 15.19 -48.52
N ILE A 26 17.72 15.39 -49.68
CA ILE A 26 17.61 16.66 -50.39
C ILE A 26 16.71 17.59 -49.56
N ALA A 27 17.26 18.72 -49.12
CA ALA A 27 16.53 19.76 -48.42
C ALA A 27 15.62 20.51 -49.41
N CYS A 28 14.31 20.33 -49.32
CA CYS A 28 13.33 21.27 -49.87
C CYS A 28 13.14 22.40 -48.89
N THR A 29 13.64 23.59 -49.22
CA THR A 29 13.33 24.84 -48.50
C THR A 29 11.88 25.22 -48.82
N HIS A 30 11.03 25.05 -47.83
CA HIS A 30 9.64 25.56 -47.88
C HIS A 30 9.62 26.90 -47.18
N ASP A 31 9.47 27.98 -47.98
CA ASP A 31 9.27 29.33 -47.51
C ASP A 31 7.89 29.40 -46.82
N GLN A 32 7.87 29.43 -45.49
CA GLN A 32 6.66 29.68 -44.74
C GLN A 32 6.46 31.18 -44.57
N PRO A 33 5.28 31.73 -44.90
CA PRO A 33 4.98 33.11 -44.61
C PRO A 33 4.93 33.31 -43.09
N LYS A 34 5.65 34.33 -42.63
CA LYS A 34 5.72 34.80 -41.26
C LYS A 34 4.32 35.23 -40.78
N ALA A 35 3.61 34.37 -40.10
CA ALA A 35 2.38 34.73 -39.43
C ALA A 35 2.73 35.59 -38.19
N GLU A 36 2.24 36.81 -38.19
CA GLU A 36 2.26 37.67 -37.02
C GLU A 36 1.44 37.01 -35.90
N VAL A 37 2.11 36.66 -34.83
CA VAL A 37 1.47 36.13 -33.63
C VAL A 37 0.80 37.29 -32.89
N PRO A 38 -0.54 37.30 -32.71
CA PRO A 38 -1.16 38.30 -31.85
C PRO A 38 -0.62 38.13 -30.44
N THR A 39 -0.08 39.19 -29.88
CA THR A 39 0.37 39.28 -28.48
C THR A 39 -0.82 39.04 -27.56
N VAL A 40 -1.04 37.79 -27.16
CA VAL A 40 -1.99 37.48 -26.09
C VAL A 40 -1.36 37.97 -24.79
N VAL A 41 -1.88 39.02 -24.26
CA VAL A 41 -1.58 39.45 -22.88
C VAL A 41 -2.11 38.34 -21.97
N THR A 42 -1.22 37.43 -21.60
CA THR A 42 -1.52 36.40 -20.60
C THR A 42 -1.62 37.11 -19.26
N VAL A 43 -2.85 37.45 -18.85
CA VAL A 43 -3.14 37.81 -17.46
C VAL A 43 -2.82 36.55 -16.66
N ALA A 44 -1.69 36.58 -15.94
CA ALA A 44 -1.30 35.49 -15.05
C ALA A 44 -2.44 35.31 -14.06
N ALA A 45 -3.10 34.15 -14.13
CA ALA A 45 -4.03 33.73 -13.09
C ALA A 45 -3.29 33.74 -11.75
N PRO A 46 -3.90 34.29 -10.68
CA PRO A 46 -3.27 34.25 -9.37
C PRO A 46 -2.93 32.83 -9.02
N ALA A 47 -1.68 32.57 -8.63
CA ALA A 47 -1.23 31.27 -8.18
C ALA A 47 -2.22 30.73 -7.14
N PRO A 48 -2.66 29.47 -7.24
CA PRO A 48 -3.53 28.89 -6.24
C PRO A 48 -2.83 29.03 -4.88
N ARG A 49 -3.50 29.71 -3.94
CA ARG A 49 -3.01 29.81 -2.57
C ARG A 49 -2.80 28.39 -2.08
N PRO A 50 -1.67 28.08 -1.39
CA PRO A 50 -1.52 26.79 -0.76
C PRO A 50 -2.70 26.61 0.19
N VAL A 51 -3.63 25.74 -0.18
CA VAL A 51 -4.69 25.29 0.70
C VAL A 51 -3.95 24.58 1.81
N ALA A 52 -4.05 25.08 3.03
CA ALA A 52 -3.55 24.39 4.18
C ALA A 52 -4.25 23.03 4.18
N VAL A 53 -3.54 21.98 3.75
CA VAL A 53 -4.03 20.63 3.81
C VAL A 53 -4.03 20.30 5.29
N THR A 54 -5.17 20.53 5.93
CA THR A 54 -5.41 19.97 7.27
C THR A 54 -5.16 18.48 7.11
N PRO A 55 -4.19 17.89 7.86
CA PRO A 55 -3.94 16.47 7.75
C PRO A 55 -5.26 15.75 8.02
N ALA A 56 -5.72 14.99 7.03
CA ALA A 56 -6.91 14.17 7.18
C ALA A 56 -6.71 13.23 8.38
N PRO A 57 -7.71 13.07 9.22
CA PRO A 57 -7.62 12.22 10.40
C PRO A 57 -7.24 10.77 10.02
N ASP A 58 -6.48 10.06 10.87
CA ASP A 58 -5.82 8.77 10.58
C ASP A 58 -6.73 7.57 10.91
N THR A 59 -7.53 7.05 9.95
CA THR A 59 -8.43 5.89 10.11
C THR A 59 -7.89 4.58 9.55
N SER A 60 -6.64 4.40 9.60
CA SER A 60 -6.02 3.28 8.91
C SER A 60 -6.08 1.92 9.62
N PHE A 61 -6.44 1.89 10.90
CA PHE A 61 -6.77 0.68 11.66
C PHE A 61 -8.17 0.80 12.25
N LYS A 62 -9.06 -0.04 11.80
CA LYS A 62 -10.29 -0.28 12.54
C LYS A 62 -10.00 -1.38 13.55
N VAL A 63 -9.64 -1.01 14.76
CA VAL A 63 -9.53 -1.96 15.86
C VAL A 63 -10.92 -2.18 16.45
N SER A 64 -11.32 -3.44 16.63
CA SER A 64 -12.61 -3.75 17.25
C SER A 64 -12.68 -3.19 18.67
N GLU A 65 -13.91 -2.88 19.11
CA GLU A 65 -14.14 -2.35 20.45
C GLU A 65 -13.59 -3.29 21.52
N ALA A 66 -13.71 -4.60 21.32
CA ALA A 66 -13.20 -5.60 22.25
C ALA A 66 -11.67 -5.49 22.44
N VAL A 67 -10.93 -5.44 21.34
CA VAL A 67 -9.46 -5.28 21.40
C VAL A 67 -9.10 -3.90 21.96
N ARG A 68 -9.82 -2.86 21.57
CA ARG A 68 -9.58 -1.49 22.01
C ARG A 68 -9.73 -1.36 23.53
N VAL A 69 -10.81 -1.87 24.09
CA VAL A 69 -11.08 -1.84 25.54
C VAL A 69 -10.07 -2.70 26.30
N LYS A 70 -9.84 -3.94 25.87
CA LYS A 70 -8.90 -4.86 26.51
C LYS A 70 -7.47 -4.30 26.52
N CYS A 71 -7.04 -3.68 25.43
CA CYS A 71 -5.69 -3.13 25.30
C CYS A 71 -5.57 -1.67 25.73
N SER A 72 -6.64 -1.07 26.27
CA SER A 72 -6.68 0.34 26.71
C SER A 72 -6.19 1.30 25.61
N LEU A 73 -6.53 1.02 24.37
CA LEU A 73 -6.18 1.87 23.25
C LEU A 73 -7.00 3.16 23.30
N PRO A 74 -6.41 4.30 22.97
CA PRO A 74 -7.13 5.57 22.95
C PRO A 74 -8.30 5.51 21.96
N ASP A 75 -9.40 6.15 22.36
CA ASP A 75 -10.54 6.38 21.47
C ASP A 75 -10.20 7.54 20.53
N THR A 76 -9.38 7.28 19.57
CA THR A 76 -9.08 8.26 18.53
C THR A 76 -9.94 7.93 17.32
N PRO A 77 -10.79 8.89 16.90
CA PRO A 77 -11.30 8.82 15.54
C PRO A 77 -10.10 8.88 14.63
N THR A 78 -9.79 7.77 14.06
CA THR A 78 -8.58 7.55 13.30
C THR A 78 -8.96 7.70 11.84
N ASP A 79 -8.77 8.85 11.27
CA ASP A 79 -9.21 9.13 9.93
C ASP A 79 -8.04 9.32 8.92
N SER A 80 -6.82 8.96 9.27
CA SER A 80 -5.74 8.94 8.30
C SER A 80 -5.60 7.58 7.63
N PRO A 81 -5.38 7.56 6.31
CA PRO A 81 -5.13 6.32 5.61
C PRO A 81 -3.85 5.67 6.13
N GLN A 82 -3.93 4.41 6.47
CA GLN A 82 -2.78 3.60 6.83
C GLN A 82 -1.91 3.33 5.62
N PHE A 83 -2.59 3.19 4.48
CA PHE A 83 -1.96 2.89 3.22
C PHE A 83 -2.31 3.96 2.21
N ASP A 84 -1.32 4.39 1.46
CA ASP A 84 -1.55 5.19 0.27
C ASP A 84 -2.23 4.36 -0.83
N PHE A 85 -2.66 5.04 -1.89
CA PHE A 85 -3.22 4.36 -3.03
C PHE A 85 -2.20 3.35 -3.57
N ASP A 86 -2.65 2.11 -3.73
CA ASP A 86 -1.84 1.00 -4.24
C ASP A 86 -0.57 0.68 -3.42
N GLN A 87 -0.51 1.11 -2.16
CA GLN A 87 0.61 0.85 -1.26
C GLN A 87 0.25 -0.17 -0.17
N THR A 88 1.31 -0.79 0.36
CA THR A 88 1.23 -1.77 1.45
C THR A 88 2.12 -1.43 2.65
N ASP A 89 2.81 -0.28 2.61
CA ASP A 89 3.72 0.14 3.67
C ASP A 89 2.95 0.71 4.87
N LEU A 90 3.35 0.28 6.06
CA LEU A 90 2.80 0.79 7.31
C LEU A 90 3.31 2.20 7.59
N ARG A 91 2.39 3.08 7.98
CA ARG A 91 2.73 4.42 8.45
C ARG A 91 3.13 4.42 9.94
N PRO A 92 3.94 5.37 10.41
CA PRO A 92 4.44 5.42 11.79
C PRO A 92 3.33 5.33 12.85
N ARG A 93 2.20 6.00 12.63
CA ARG A 93 1.07 5.95 13.57
C ARG A 93 0.43 4.57 13.64
N GLY A 94 0.27 3.90 12.50
CA GLY A 94 -0.21 2.52 12.46
C GLY A 94 0.75 1.58 13.20
N MET A 95 2.05 1.77 13.07
CA MET A 95 3.05 1.02 13.83
C MET A 95 2.87 1.22 15.35
N GLY A 96 2.59 2.46 15.81
CA GLY A 96 2.34 2.72 17.23
C GLY A 96 1.11 1.99 17.80
N ILE A 97 0.04 1.88 17.02
CA ILE A 97 -1.14 1.08 17.39
C ILE A 97 -0.79 -0.41 17.47
N LEU A 98 -0.07 -0.93 16.49
CA LEU A 98 0.38 -2.33 16.50
C LEU A 98 1.35 -2.62 17.64
N ASP A 99 2.21 -1.68 18.04
CA ASP A 99 3.08 -1.81 19.22
C ASP A 99 2.26 -1.95 20.51
N ALA A 100 1.21 -1.14 20.68
CA ALA A 100 0.33 -1.22 21.81
C ALA A 100 -0.44 -2.55 21.86
N ILE A 101 -0.95 -3.02 20.70
CA ILE A 101 -1.61 -4.33 20.58
C ILE A 101 -0.62 -5.46 20.90
N ALA A 102 0.60 -5.41 20.37
CA ALA A 102 1.63 -6.43 20.65
C ALA A 102 1.95 -6.50 22.16
N SER A 103 2.13 -5.35 22.81
CA SER A 103 2.34 -5.31 24.27
C SER A 103 1.19 -5.94 25.03
N CYS A 104 -0.06 -5.63 24.64
CA CYS A 104 -1.27 -6.18 25.23
C CYS A 104 -1.36 -7.71 25.10
N LEU A 105 -0.98 -8.26 23.96
CA LEU A 105 -0.96 -9.71 23.71
C LEU A 105 0.19 -10.43 24.42
N LEU A 106 1.34 -9.79 24.59
CA LEU A 106 2.49 -10.41 25.23
C LEU A 106 2.39 -10.39 26.76
N THR A 107 1.95 -9.29 27.33
CA THR A 107 2.02 -9.05 28.78
C THR A 107 0.74 -8.48 29.39
N GLY A 108 -0.22 -8.07 28.57
CA GLY A 108 -1.46 -7.39 28.99
C GLY A 108 -2.67 -8.32 29.07
N SER A 109 -3.85 -7.72 28.95
CA SER A 109 -5.15 -8.36 29.17
C SER A 109 -5.52 -9.38 28.10
N MET A 110 -4.88 -9.34 26.93
CA MET A 110 -5.10 -10.30 25.84
C MET A 110 -4.03 -11.37 25.75
N LYS A 111 -3.27 -11.60 26.82
CA LYS A 111 -2.20 -12.61 26.81
C LYS A 111 -2.74 -14.00 26.48
N GLY A 112 -2.23 -14.60 25.40
CA GLY A 112 -2.63 -15.92 24.92
C GLY A 112 -3.88 -15.91 24.06
N GLU A 113 -4.46 -14.76 23.76
CA GLU A 113 -5.53 -14.62 22.79
C GLU A 113 -4.96 -14.48 21.36
N GLY A 114 -5.79 -14.72 20.36
CA GLY A 114 -5.42 -14.56 18.98
C GLY A 114 -6.09 -13.34 18.33
N LEU A 115 -5.59 -12.96 17.15
CA LEU A 115 -6.12 -11.88 16.33
C LEU A 115 -6.61 -12.39 14.97
N ILE A 116 -7.58 -11.68 14.42
CA ILE A 116 -7.96 -11.70 13.02
C ILE A 116 -7.57 -10.36 12.43
N VAL A 117 -6.77 -10.38 11.38
CA VAL A 117 -6.29 -9.20 10.67
C VAL A 117 -6.88 -9.21 9.26
N THR A 118 -7.78 -8.29 8.99
CA THR A 118 -8.53 -8.22 7.73
C THR A 118 -8.12 -7.00 6.92
N GLY A 119 -7.65 -7.22 5.69
CA GLY A 119 -7.27 -6.14 4.77
C GLY A 119 -8.44 -5.65 3.92
N HIS A 120 -8.49 -4.32 3.73
CA HIS A 120 -9.49 -3.64 2.93
C HIS A 120 -8.84 -2.71 1.91
N THR A 121 -9.59 -2.42 0.84
CA THR A 121 -9.18 -1.51 -0.24
C THR A 121 -10.31 -0.55 -0.59
N ASP A 122 -9.98 0.52 -1.30
CA ASP A 122 -10.97 1.39 -1.93
C ASP A 122 -11.64 0.69 -3.14
N PRO A 123 -12.75 1.23 -3.68
CA PRO A 123 -13.56 0.50 -4.67
C PRO A 123 -12.95 0.42 -6.08
N ARG A 124 -11.83 1.09 -6.33
CA ARG A 124 -11.21 1.14 -7.67
C ARG A 124 -10.49 -0.15 -8.01
N GLY A 125 -10.54 -0.53 -9.29
CA GLY A 125 -9.91 -1.76 -9.79
C GLY A 125 -10.82 -2.99 -9.77
N SER A 126 -10.28 -4.15 -10.17
CA SER A 126 -11.00 -5.42 -10.20
C SER A 126 -11.13 -6.02 -8.79
N ASP A 127 -12.07 -6.94 -8.62
CA ASP A 127 -12.27 -7.64 -7.35
C ASP A 127 -11.04 -8.47 -6.97
N SER A 128 -10.51 -9.23 -7.93
CA SER A 128 -9.33 -10.06 -7.70
C SER A 128 -8.10 -9.25 -7.31
N TYR A 129 -7.88 -8.11 -7.97
CA TYR A 129 -6.78 -7.20 -7.63
C TYR A 129 -6.91 -6.67 -6.20
N ASN A 130 -8.11 -6.23 -5.82
CA ASN A 130 -8.38 -5.68 -4.49
C ASN A 130 -8.30 -6.74 -3.39
N GLU A 131 -8.72 -7.97 -3.68
CA GLU A 131 -8.55 -9.10 -2.76
C GLU A 131 -7.07 -9.35 -2.46
N ASP A 132 -6.22 -9.42 -3.49
CA ASP A 132 -4.78 -9.58 -3.34
C ASP A 132 -4.13 -8.38 -2.63
N LEU A 133 -4.53 -7.14 -2.94
CA LEU A 133 -4.00 -5.94 -2.29
C LEU A 133 -4.37 -5.90 -0.81
N GLY A 134 -5.62 -6.22 -0.47
CA GLY A 134 -6.09 -6.33 0.90
C GLY A 134 -5.29 -7.39 1.67
N LEU A 135 -5.09 -8.57 1.07
CA LEU A 135 -4.31 -9.63 1.68
C LEU A 135 -2.85 -9.21 1.94
N ARG A 136 -2.21 -8.53 1.00
CA ARG A 136 -0.84 -8.00 1.20
C ARG A 136 -0.79 -7.02 2.37
N ARG A 137 -1.75 -6.10 2.50
CA ARG A 137 -1.84 -5.15 3.63
C ARG A 137 -1.98 -5.86 4.97
N ALA A 138 -2.88 -6.84 5.03
CA ALA A 138 -3.07 -7.64 6.24
C ALA A 138 -1.81 -8.44 6.61
N ASN A 139 -1.10 -8.99 5.63
CA ASN A 139 0.18 -9.65 5.84
C ASN A 139 1.25 -8.70 6.38
N THR A 140 1.32 -7.46 5.87
CA THR A 140 2.28 -6.46 6.38
C THR A 140 2.02 -6.16 7.87
N ALA A 141 0.76 -6.02 8.27
CA ALA A 141 0.41 -5.82 9.68
C ALA A 141 0.75 -7.05 10.54
N ARG A 142 0.47 -8.27 10.05
CA ARG A 142 0.88 -9.51 10.72
C ARG A 142 2.39 -9.59 10.88
N ASP A 143 3.15 -9.36 9.83
CA ASP A 143 4.60 -9.48 9.84
C ASP A 143 5.23 -8.48 10.82
N TYR A 144 4.64 -7.30 10.94
CA TYR A 144 5.02 -6.33 11.96
C TYR A 144 4.77 -6.86 13.37
N LEU A 145 3.58 -7.40 13.66
CA LEU A 145 3.25 -8.00 14.96
C LEU A 145 4.17 -9.19 15.29
N VAL A 146 4.47 -10.03 14.30
CA VAL A 146 5.43 -11.14 14.45
C VAL A 146 6.82 -10.61 14.78
N SER A 147 7.27 -9.53 14.16
CA SER A 147 8.55 -8.88 14.49
C SER A 147 8.62 -8.35 15.93
N LYS A 148 7.45 -8.09 16.56
CA LYS A 148 7.32 -7.70 17.98
C LYS A 148 7.24 -8.90 18.94
N GLY A 149 7.24 -10.12 18.42
CA GLY A 149 7.25 -11.34 19.23
C GLY A 149 5.92 -12.09 19.33
N ILE A 150 4.88 -11.67 18.60
CA ILE A 150 3.62 -12.43 18.54
C ILE A 150 3.84 -13.67 17.66
N ALA A 151 3.36 -14.83 18.12
CA ALA A 151 3.47 -16.06 17.34
C ALA A 151 2.58 -15.97 16.09
N THR A 152 3.09 -16.42 14.95
CA THR A 152 2.33 -16.44 13.69
C THR A 152 1.03 -17.23 13.82
N ALA A 153 1.01 -18.28 14.63
CA ALA A 153 -0.18 -19.12 14.89
C ALA A 153 -1.31 -18.36 15.60
N ASP A 154 -0.99 -17.26 16.29
CA ASP A 154 -1.98 -16.43 16.98
C ASP A 154 -2.61 -15.39 16.08
N ILE A 155 -2.18 -15.26 14.83
CA ILE A 155 -2.67 -14.28 13.88
C ILE A 155 -3.29 -14.95 12.67
N THR A 156 -4.58 -14.78 12.49
CA THR A 156 -5.29 -15.17 11.26
C THR A 156 -5.34 -13.98 10.33
N VAL A 157 -4.97 -14.18 9.07
CA VAL A 157 -5.00 -13.12 8.05
C VAL A 157 -6.10 -13.42 7.03
N THR A 158 -6.86 -12.40 6.67
CA THR A 158 -7.88 -12.48 5.63
C THR A 158 -7.95 -11.15 4.85
N SER A 159 -8.66 -11.17 3.74
CA SER A 159 -8.97 -9.98 2.96
C SER A 159 -10.48 -9.90 2.72
N ARG A 160 -10.97 -8.70 2.57
CA ARG A 160 -12.30 -8.42 2.05
C ARG A 160 -12.22 -7.54 0.80
N GLY A 161 -10.99 -7.26 0.35
CA GLY A 161 -10.77 -6.41 -0.82
C GLY A 161 -11.59 -5.13 -0.73
N LYS A 162 -12.38 -4.86 -1.76
CA LYS A 162 -13.28 -3.70 -1.83
C LYS A 162 -14.73 -3.98 -1.41
N LEU A 163 -15.05 -5.16 -0.89
CA LEU A 163 -16.42 -5.54 -0.53
C LEU A 163 -17.07 -4.60 0.50
N ASP A 164 -16.27 -4.04 1.40
CA ASP A 164 -16.73 -3.13 2.44
C ASP A 164 -16.35 -1.66 2.14
N ALA A 165 -16.02 -1.37 0.89
CA ALA A 165 -15.74 0.00 0.47
C ALA A 165 -17.04 0.81 0.43
N THR A 166 -17.04 1.97 1.08
CA THR A 166 -18.21 2.85 1.20
C THR A 166 -17.95 4.24 0.62
N GLY A 167 -16.68 4.54 0.31
CA GLY A 167 -16.29 5.82 -0.26
C GLY A 167 -16.65 5.91 -1.75
N ASP A 168 -17.27 7.01 -2.14
CA ASP A 168 -17.57 7.37 -3.53
C ASP A 168 -16.62 8.45 -4.08
N GLU A 169 -15.86 9.08 -3.20
CA GLU A 169 -14.89 10.12 -3.52
C GLU A 169 -13.55 9.92 -2.79
N ALA A 170 -12.56 10.74 -3.12
CA ALA A 170 -11.18 10.59 -2.65
C ALA A 170 -11.05 10.53 -1.11
N ALA A 171 -11.86 11.29 -0.37
CA ALA A 171 -11.86 11.28 1.09
C ALA A 171 -12.37 9.95 1.65
N GLY A 172 -13.48 9.44 1.11
CA GLY A 172 -14.03 8.13 1.49
C GLY A 172 -13.09 6.99 1.13
N TRP A 173 -12.46 7.03 -0.05
CA TRP A 173 -11.48 6.02 -0.45
C TRP A 173 -10.29 5.92 0.50
N GLN A 174 -9.92 7.03 1.15
CA GLN A 174 -8.87 6.98 2.17
C GLN A 174 -9.30 6.14 3.37
N LEU A 175 -10.56 6.23 3.79
CA LEU A 175 -11.11 5.45 4.89
C LEU A 175 -11.23 3.95 4.57
N ASP A 176 -11.44 3.63 3.30
CA ASP A 176 -11.54 2.24 2.84
C ASP A 176 -10.18 1.53 2.82
N ARG A 177 -9.07 2.25 2.61
CA ARG A 177 -7.71 1.67 2.58
C ARG A 177 -7.18 1.41 3.98
N ARG A 178 -7.67 0.38 4.63
CA ARG A 178 -7.41 0.06 6.04
C ARG A 178 -7.12 -1.41 6.28
N VAL A 179 -6.64 -1.70 7.47
CA VAL A 179 -6.67 -3.04 8.06
C VAL A 179 -7.58 -3.01 9.29
N ALA A 180 -8.49 -3.96 9.39
CA ALA A 180 -9.28 -4.21 10.58
C ALA A 180 -8.59 -5.27 11.46
N ILE A 181 -8.63 -5.06 12.78
CA ILE A 181 -8.06 -5.99 13.76
C ILE A 181 -9.14 -6.35 14.76
N ASP A 182 -9.44 -7.63 14.83
CA ASP A 182 -10.45 -8.21 15.72
C ASP A 182 -9.81 -9.28 16.60
N GLU A 183 -10.41 -9.53 17.76
CA GLU A 183 -10.02 -10.69 18.55
C GLU A 183 -10.49 -11.98 17.84
N ARG A 184 -9.61 -12.97 17.82
CA ARG A 184 -10.02 -14.31 17.45
C ARG A 184 -10.66 -14.97 18.67
N SER A 185 -11.99 -14.89 18.78
CA SER A 185 -12.71 -15.65 19.79
C SER A 185 -12.20 -17.09 19.77
N ALA A 186 -11.79 -17.62 20.91
CA ALA A 186 -11.47 -19.02 21.01
C ALA A 186 -12.72 -19.77 20.53
N ILE A 187 -12.66 -20.33 19.32
CA ILE A 187 -13.67 -21.30 18.88
C ILE A 187 -13.56 -22.37 19.95
N ALA A 188 -14.58 -22.47 20.80
CA ALA A 188 -14.63 -23.47 21.83
C ALA A 188 -14.26 -24.80 21.15
N ALA A 189 -13.12 -25.35 21.55
CA ALA A 189 -12.71 -26.68 21.13
C ALA A 189 -13.77 -27.62 21.69
N ASN A 190 -14.68 -28.03 20.83
CA ASN A 190 -15.74 -28.98 21.13
C ASN A 190 -15.23 -30.38 20.77
#